data_fd3e6c233e8434fe95282b20e5a0a097
#
_entry.id   fd3e6c233e8434fe95282b20e5a0a097
#
_cell.length_a   1.000
_cell.length_b   1.000
_cell.length_c   1.000
_cell.angle_alpha   90.00
_cell.angle_beta   90.00
_cell.angle_gamma   90.00
#
_symmetry.space_group_name_H-M   'P 1'
#
loop_
_entity.id
_entity.type
_entity.pdbx_description
1 polymer ?
#
loop_
_entity_poly.entity_id
_entity_poly.type
_entity_poly.pdbx_seq_one_letter_code
_entity_poly.pdbx_strand_id
1 'polypeptide(L)'
;SSLVLLEDDVIRSMAFFLPTFWSDAQKGCAPAPCLVGLATDGARRHQKYASWLVETACDFMVEKGAGAVWTLLPDEGLELFFSMQGFWTLPRPKAGRWRAADLPGGASVRRAAPAEYDRVRERLLHGVNHAVAGPLVTAWQRELAEQKGGGMFLVRAGGEEGCALATADGGAVQVRELLCPAAQRPAALRALAEALGREECAAEAPLGMLRLMNRFAALERPEGYPGCGILL
;
A
#
# COMPACT_ATOMS: atom_id res chain seq x y z
N SER A 1 -2.56 12.56 10.06
CA SER A 1 -3.74 13.37 10.41
C SER A 1 -4.90 12.47 10.77
N SER A 2 -5.77 12.94 11.67
CA SER A 2 -7.03 12.27 12.02
C SER A 2 -8.16 13.28 11.96
N LEU A 3 -9.34 12.81 11.53
CA LEU A 3 -10.58 13.55 11.59
C LEU A 3 -11.62 12.74 12.37
N VAL A 4 -12.46 13.42 13.12
CA VAL A 4 -13.53 12.80 13.89
C VAL A 4 -14.84 13.52 13.61
N LEU A 5 -15.94 12.78 13.60
CA LEU A 5 -17.29 13.30 13.57
C LEU A 5 -17.87 13.14 14.98
N LEU A 6 -18.32 14.27 15.55
CA LEU A 6 -18.94 14.33 16.86
C LEU A 6 -20.45 14.51 16.73
N GLU A 7 -21.20 13.87 17.63
CA GLU A 7 -22.62 14.12 17.89
C GLU A 7 -22.78 14.15 19.39
N ASP A 8 -23.28 15.27 19.93
CA ASP A 8 -23.43 15.51 21.39
C ASP A 8 -22.12 15.25 22.16
N ASP A 9 -20.99 15.79 21.66
CA ASP A 9 -19.64 15.64 22.19
C ASP A 9 -19.10 14.19 22.24
N VAL A 10 -19.78 13.25 21.58
CA VAL A 10 -19.37 11.84 21.47
C VAL A 10 -18.82 11.56 20.07
N ILE A 11 -17.63 10.93 19.99
CA ILE A 11 -17.07 10.51 18.72
C ILE A 11 -17.96 9.41 18.13
N ARG A 12 -18.54 9.66 16.96
CA ARG A 12 -19.40 8.72 16.22
C ARG A 12 -18.71 8.09 15.03
N SER A 13 -17.76 8.80 14.44
CA SER A 13 -16.95 8.26 13.35
C SER A 13 -15.57 8.87 13.39
N MET A 14 -14.55 8.13 12.91
CA MET A 14 -13.18 8.59 12.85
C MET A 14 -12.49 8.10 11.59
N ALA A 15 -11.58 8.90 11.06
CA ALA A 15 -10.74 8.60 9.91
C ALA A 15 -9.28 8.97 10.19
N PHE A 16 -8.36 8.06 9.84
CA PHE A 16 -6.92 8.28 9.99
C PHE A 16 -6.23 8.30 8.64
N PHE A 17 -5.32 9.26 8.47
CA PHE A 17 -4.57 9.44 7.24
C PHE A 17 -3.07 9.42 7.52
N LEU A 18 -2.35 8.60 6.74
CA LEU A 18 -0.90 8.65 6.67
C LEU A 18 -0.47 9.72 5.66
N PRO A 19 0.58 10.50 5.96
CA PRO A 19 1.14 11.48 5.04
C PRO A 19 1.95 10.77 3.95
N THR A 20 1.31 10.54 2.83
CA THR A 20 1.89 9.94 1.63
C THR A 20 1.74 10.86 0.44
N PHE A 21 2.35 10.47 -0.68
CA PHE A 21 2.32 11.21 -1.93
C PHE A 21 1.90 10.29 -3.07
N TRP A 22 1.50 10.88 -4.19
CA TRP A 22 1.27 10.18 -5.44
C TRP A 22 2.23 10.72 -6.49
N SER A 23 3.02 9.83 -7.05
CA SER A 23 3.89 10.13 -8.17
C SER A 23 3.12 9.85 -9.47
N ASP A 24 2.90 10.87 -10.25
CA ASP A 24 2.32 10.78 -11.60
C ASP A 24 3.45 10.96 -12.62
N ALA A 25 3.59 10.02 -13.55
CA ALA A 25 4.67 9.99 -14.52
C ALA A 25 4.73 11.26 -15.42
N GLN A 26 3.58 11.94 -15.60
CA GLN A 26 3.46 13.13 -16.44
C GLN A 26 3.37 14.45 -15.65
N LYS A 27 2.76 14.40 -14.46
CA LYS A 27 2.40 15.59 -13.67
C LYS A 27 3.31 15.81 -12.45
N GLY A 28 4.21 14.85 -12.18
CA GLY A 28 5.11 14.88 -11.03
C GLY A 28 4.47 14.38 -9.73
N CYS A 29 5.12 14.68 -8.60
CA CYS A 29 4.70 14.19 -7.29
C CYS A 29 3.84 15.22 -6.56
N ALA A 30 2.74 14.77 -5.93
CA ALA A 30 1.85 15.62 -5.14
C ALA A 30 1.43 14.93 -3.84
N PRO A 31 1.10 15.70 -2.77
CA PRO A 31 0.52 15.13 -1.57
C PRO A 31 -0.74 14.31 -1.91
N ALA A 32 -0.76 13.08 -1.40
CA ALA A 32 -1.88 12.16 -1.55
C ALA A 32 -1.98 11.30 -0.29
N PRO A 33 -2.65 11.81 0.76
CA PRO A 33 -2.81 11.08 2.00
C PRO A 33 -3.48 9.72 1.81
N CYS A 34 -2.97 8.70 2.50
CA CYS A 34 -3.57 7.37 2.53
C CYS A 34 -4.54 7.26 3.68
N LEU A 35 -5.80 7.00 3.41
CA LEU A 35 -6.80 6.66 4.42
C LEU A 35 -6.55 5.23 4.89
N VAL A 36 -6.09 5.06 6.12
CA VAL A 36 -5.70 3.76 6.69
C VAL A 36 -6.64 3.25 7.78
N GLY A 37 -7.55 4.08 8.27
CA GLY A 37 -8.53 3.68 9.26
C GLY A 37 -9.79 4.51 9.13
N LEU A 38 -10.92 3.82 8.99
CA LEU A 38 -12.26 4.40 9.01
C LEU A 38 -13.13 3.56 9.92
N ALA A 39 -13.62 4.16 10.99
CA ALA A 39 -14.47 3.48 11.96
C ALA A 39 -15.71 4.32 12.28
N THR A 40 -16.84 3.64 12.48
CA THR A 40 -18.11 4.25 12.89
C THR A 40 -18.69 3.46 14.06
N ASP A 41 -19.16 4.17 15.07
CA ASP A 41 -19.90 3.62 16.20
C ASP A 41 -20.95 2.60 15.71
N GLY A 42 -20.95 1.41 16.31
CA GLY A 42 -21.84 0.32 15.90
C GLY A 42 -23.32 0.71 15.90
N ALA A 43 -23.76 1.54 16.88
CA ALA A 43 -25.11 2.04 16.98
C ALA A 43 -25.46 3.12 15.93
N ARG A 44 -24.45 3.66 15.24
CA ARG A 44 -24.59 4.71 14.23
C ARG A 44 -24.26 4.24 12.82
N ARG A 45 -24.03 2.93 12.61
CA ARG A 45 -23.85 2.36 11.27
C ARG A 45 -25.09 2.51 10.41
N HIS A 46 -24.91 2.53 9.11
CA HIS A 46 -25.98 2.70 8.09
C HIS A 46 -26.70 4.07 8.14
N GLN A 47 -26.20 5.03 8.93
CA GLN A 47 -26.74 6.40 9.06
C GLN A 47 -25.88 7.44 8.32
N LYS A 48 -25.04 7.02 7.35
CA LYS A 48 -24.18 7.86 6.51
C LYS A 48 -23.00 8.57 7.21
N TYR A 49 -22.75 8.32 8.50
CA TYR A 49 -21.65 8.97 9.23
C TYR A 49 -20.29 8.78 8.57
N ALA A 50 -19.98 7.54 8.13
CA ALA A 50 -18.74 7.25 7.40
C ALA A 50 -18.67 8.01 6.06
N SER A 51 -19.78 8.09 5.32
CA SER A 51 -19.83 8.81 4.03
C SER A 51 -19.58 10.31 4.22
N TRP A 52 -20.26 10.94 5.16
CA TRP A 52 -20.05 12.36 5.48
C TRP A 52 -18.61 12.62 5.92
N LEU A 53 -18.06 11.75 6.77
CA LEU A 53 -16.68 11.92 7.25
C LEU A 53 -15.67 11.78 6.11
N VAL A 54 -15.82 10.80 5.22
CA VAL A 54 -14.93 10.62 4.08
C VAL A 54 -15.02 11.81 3.11
N GLU A 55 -16.22 12.30 2.80
CA GLU A 55 -16.42 13.45 1.94
C GLU A 55 -15.76 14.71 2.54
N THR A 56 -16.09 15.05 3.78
CA THR A 56 -15.50 16.19 4.50
C THR A 56 -13.98 16.07 4.62
N ALA A 57 -13.48 14.85 4.88
CA ALA A 57 -12.06 14.61 4.97
C ALA A 57 -11.36 14.82 3.61
N CYS A 58 -11.97 14.38 2.52
CA CYS A 58 -11.44 14.63 1.18
C CYS A 58 -11.38 16.13 0.88
N ASP A 59 -12.42 16.89 1.18
CA ASP A 59 -12.46 18.34 0.98
C ASP A 59 -11.38 19.03 1.81
N PHE A 60 -11.24 18.66 3.08
CA PHE A 60 -10.17 19.16 3.93
C PHE A 60 -8.77 18.85 3.38
N MET A 61 -8.55 17.65 2.82
CA MET A 61 -7.26 17.33 2.22
C MET A 61 -6.99 18.16 0.95
N VAL A 62 -8.02 18.48 0.16
CA VAL A 62 -7.90 19.41 -0.98
C VAL A 62 -7.46 20.80 -0.52
N GLU A 63 -8.07 21.33 0.54
CA GLU A 63 -7.67 22.61 1.12
C GLU A 63 -6.22 22.60 1.61
N LYS A 64 -5.71 21.44 2.04
CA LYS A 64 -4.30 21.23 2.41
C LYS A 64 -3.39 20.95 1.21
N GLY A 65 -3.90 21.04 -0.01
CA GLY A 65 -3.12 20.89 -1.24
C GLY A 65 -2.94 19.45 -1.72
N ALA A 66 -3.74 18.50 -1.23
CA ALA A 66 -3.72 17.15 -1.74
C ALA A 66 -4.21 17.09 -3.20
N GLY A 67 -3.47 16.37 -4.04
CA GLY A 67 -3.88 16.07 -5.41
C GLY A 67 -4.75 14.82 -5.52
N ALA A 68 -4.68 13.94 -4.54
CA ALA A 68 -5.45 12.72 -4.46
C ALA A 68 -5.63 12.27 -3.00
N VAL A 69 -6.57 11.37 -2.78
CA VAL A 69 -6.66 10.53 -1.56
C VAL A 69 -6.76 9.08 -2.01
N TRP A 70 -6.05 8.19 -1.35
CA TRP A 70 -6.08 6.77 -1.69
C TRP A 70 -6.24 5.89 -0.44
N THR A 71 -6.58 4.63 -0.64
CA THR A 71 -6.76 3.64 0.42
C THR A 71 -6.43 2.24 -0.07
N LEU A 72 -6.11 1.34 0.86
CA LEU A 72 -6.08 -0.10 0.64
C LEU A 72 -7.23 -0.72 1.42
N LEU A 73 -8.05 -1.48 0.75
CA LEU A 73 -9.20 -2.11 1.38
C LEU A 73 -8.79 -3.46 1.99
N PRO A 74 -9.10 -3.68 3.27
CA PRO A 74 -8.90 -4.99 3.92
C PRO A 74 -9.92 -6.03 3.44
N ASP A 75 -11.06 -5.56 2.92
CA ASP A 75 -12.18 -6.39 2.47
C ASP A 75 -12.76 -5.82 1.17
N GLU A 76 -12.94 -6.67 0.17
CA GLU A 76 -13.56 -6.32 -1.12
C GLU A 76 -15.01 -5.83 -0.98
N GLY A 77 -15.71 -6.24 0.08
CA GLY A 77 -17.07 -5.76 0.37
C GLY A 77 -17.16 -4.25 0.57
N LEU A 78 -16.03 -3.58 0.83
CA LEU A 78 -15.96 -2.12 0.94
C LEU A 78 -15.80 -1.40 -0.39
N GLU A 79 -15.56 -2.10 -1.49
CA GLU A 79 -15.35 -1.49 -2.82
C GLU A 79 -16.53 -0.62 -3.25
N LEU A 80 -17.76 -1.13 -3.09
CA LEU A 80 -18.96 -0.37 -3.44
C LEU A 80 -19.09 0.91 -2.61
N PHE A 81 -18.82 0.83 -1.30
CA PHE A 81 -18.85 2.00 -0.42
C PHE A 81 -17.90 3.09 -0.92
N PHE A 82 -16.63 2.75 -1.17
CA PHE A 82 -15.64 3.73 -1.63
C PHE A 82 -15.91 4.22 -3.06
N SER A 83 -16.42 3.36 -3.94
CA SER A 83 -16.84 3.78 -5.30
C SER A 83 -17.94 4.85 -5.24
N MET A 84 -18.90 4.72 -4.33
CA MET A 84 -19.94 5.73 -4.09
C MET A 84 -19.38 7.05 -3.53
N GLN A 85 -18.18 7.02 -2.93
CA GLN A 85 -17.44 8.21 -2.48
C GLN A 85 -16.49 8.77 -3.56
N GLY A 86 -16.59 8.31 -4.81
CA GLY A 86 -15.79 8.79 -5.93
C GLY A 86 -14.37 8.21 -6.01
N PHE A 87 -14.11 7.09 -5.34
CA PHE A 87 -12.85 6.38 -5.48
C PHE A 87 -12.91 5.40 -6.65
N TRP A 88 -11.81 5.30 -7.38
CA TRP A 88 -11.61 4.38 -8.49
C TRP A 88 -10.71 3.23 -8.08
N THR A 89 -11.06 2.03 -8.49
CA THR A 89 -10.25 0.82 -8.26
C THR A 89 -8.97 0.88 -9.08
N LEU A 90 -7.83 0.64 -8.44
CA LEU A 90 -6.52 0.52 -9.07
C LEU A 90 -6.26 -0.91 -9.54
N PRO A 91 -5.41 -1.11 -10.57
CA PRO A 91 -5.00 -2.45 -11.00
C PRO A 91 -4.39 -3.25 -9.85
N ARG A 92 -4.79 -4.52 -9.73
CA ARG A 92 -4.28 -5.41 -8.68
C ARG A 92 -3.07 -6.20 -9.15
N PRO A 93 -2.04 -6.37 -8.31
CA PRO A 93 -1.04 -7.40 -8.52
C PRO A 93 -1.67 -8.80 -8.43
N LYS A 94 -1.01 -9.80 -8.97
CA LYS A 94 -1.48 -11.18 -8.87
C LYS A 94 -1.20 -11.71 -7.46
N ALA A 95 -2.25 -12.16 -6.79
CA ALA A 95 -2.14 -12.95 -5.56
C ALA A 95 -1.70 -14.38 -5.87
N GLY A 96 -1.10 -15.06 -4.90
CA GLY A 96 -0.71 -16.45 -5.04
C GLY A 96 -0.04 -16.99 -3.79
N ARG A 97 0.06 -18.32 -3.74
CA ARG A 97 0.79 -19.04 -2.69
C ARG A 97 1.68 -20.10 -3.36
N TRP A 98 2.90 -20.22 -2.88
CA TRP A 98 3.93 -21.11 -3.45
C TRP A 98 4.71 -21.80 -2.34
N ARG A 99 5.09 -23.06 -2.57
CA ARG A 99 6.10 -23.72 -1.76
C ARG A 99 7.49 -23.30 -2.26
N ALA A 100 8.38 -22.94 -1.35
CA ALA A 100 9.72 -22.49 -1.71
C ALA A 100 10.51 -23.59 -2.46
N ALA A 101 10.33 -24.85 -2.10
CA ALA A 101 10.97 -25.98 -2.74
C ALA A 101 10.61 -26.16 -4.23
N ASP A 102 9.40 -25.71 -4.63
CA ASP A 102 8.90 -25.82 -5.99
C ASP A 102 9.38 -24.66 -6.89
N LEU A 103 10.01 -23.64 -6.30
CA LEU A 103 10.48 -22.45 -7.01
C LEU A 103 11.97 -22.59 -7.40
N PRO A 104 12.37 -21.97 -8.54
CA PRO A 104 13.77 -21.98 -8.95
C PRO A 104 14.64 -21.22 -7.94
N GLY A 105 15.89 -21.64 -7.77
CA GLY A 105 16.91 -20.89 -7.06
C GLY A 105 17.57 -19.80 -7.93
N GLY A 106 18.67 -19.22 -7.44
CA GLY A 106 19.48 -18.26 -8.19
C GLY A 106 19.21 -16.79 -7.85
N ALA A 107 18.45 -16.52 -6.79
CA ALA A 107 18.36 -15.18 -6.21
C ALA A 107 19.00 -15.16 -4.82
N SER A 108 19.38 -13.96 -4.39
CA SER A 108 19.80 -13.68 -3.02
C SER A 108 19.02 -12.49 -2.47
N VAL A 109 18.84 -12.47 -1.14
CA VAL A 109 18.21 -11.36 -0.45
C VAL A 109 19.07 -10.90 0.73
N ARG A 110 19.05 -9.61 0.99
CA ARG A 110 19.64 -9.03 2.21
C ARG A 110 18.69 -8.00 2.81
N ARG A 111 18.77 -7.81 4.12
CA ARG A 111 18.01 -6.73 4.77
C ARG A 111 18.46 -5.37 4.24
N ALA A 112 17.52 -4.46 4.11
CA ALA A 112 17.72 -3.11 3.64
C ALA A 112 17.34 -2.08 4.70
N ALA A 113 18.09 -0.97 4.75
CA ALA A 113 17.64 0.22 5.44
C ALA A 113 16.49 0.89 4.65
N PRO A 114 15.57 1.64 5.30
CA PRO A 114 14.46 2.31 4.63
C PRO A 114 14.89 3.14 3.42
N ALA A 115 15.93 3.95 3.54
CA ALA A 115 16.44 4.78 2.45
C ALA A 115 17.01 3.99 1.27
N GLU A 116 17.59 2.82 1.53
CA GLU A 116 18.05 1.90 0.47
C GLU A 116 16.89 1.26 -0.28
N TYR A 117 15.90 0.81 0.49
CA TYR A 117 14.66 0.25 -0.05
C TYR A 117 13.94 1.26 -0.94
N ASP A 118 13.67 2.47 -0.43
CA ASP A 118 13.01 3.55 -1.16
C ASP A 118 13.76 3.91 -2.45
N ARG A 119 15.08 4.06 -2.38
CA ARG A 119 15.87 4.38 -3.57
C ARG A 119 15.73 3.33 -4.68
N VAL A 120 15.74 2.05 -4.34
CA VAL A 120 15.57 0.97 -5.32
C VAL A 120 14.14 0.92 -5.82
N ARG A 121 13.17 1.08 -4.92
CA ARG A 121 11.75 1.12 -5.23
C ARG A 121 11.40 2.22 -6.22
N GLU A 122 11.80 3.45 -5.93
CA GLU A 122 11.53 4.62 -6.78
C GLU A 122 12.22 4.51 -8.16
N ARG A 123 13.41 3.92 -8.21
CA ARG A 123 14.08 3.62 -9.49
C ARG A 123 13.26 2.64 -10.33
N LEU A 124 12.74 1.56 -9.71
CA LEU A 124 11.97 0.53 -10.41
C LEU A 124 10.57 1.00 -10.82
N LEU A 125 10.01 1.96 -10.11
CA LEU A 125 8.71 2.56 -10.40
C LEU A 125 8.80 3.85 -11.23
N HIS A 126 10.01 4.22 -11.68
CA HIS A 126 10.18 5.38 -12.54
C HIS A 126 9.33 5.27 -13.81
N GLY A 127 8.53 6.29 -14.10
CA GLY A 127 7.61 6.31 -15.24
C GLY A 127 6.29 5.54 -15.01
N VAL A 128 6.07 5.03 -13.81
CA VAL A 128 4.80 4.39 -13.41
C VAL A 128 4.11 5.31 -12.39
N ASN A 129 2.81 5.51 -12.54
CA ASN A 129 2.03 6.20 -11.51
C ASN A 129 1.99 5.33 -10.25
N HIS A 130 2.37 5.86 -9.09
CA HIS A 130 2.46 5.07 -7.86
C HIS A 130 2.38 5.89 -6.59
N ALA A 131 2.04 5.21 -5.48
CA ALA A 131 2.09 5.79 -4.15
C ALA A 131 3.52 5.85 -3.62
N VAL A 132 3.90 6.98 -3.03
CA VAL A 132 5.20 7.24 -2.40
C VAL A 132 4.99 7.43 -0.90
N ALA A 133 5.61 6.57 -0.10
CA ALA A 133 5.42 6.58 1.35
C ALA A 133 6.13 7.75 2.05
N GLY A 134 7.29 8.14 1.56
CA GLY A 134 8.16 9.09 2.25
C GLY A 134 8.91 8.48 3.45
N PRO A 135 10.00 9.11 3.90
CA PRO A 135 10.97 8.49 4.84
C PRO A 135 10.36 8.05 6.17
N LEU A 136 9.45 8.85 6.74
CA LEU A 136 8.81 8.54 8.02
C LEU A 136 7.90 7.30 7.90
N VAL A 137 7.08 7.25 6.88
CA VAL A 137 6.14 6.13 6.66
C VAL A 137 6.92 4.88 6.30
N THR A 138 7.96 4.98 5.48
CA THR A 138 8.83 3.84 5.15
C THR A 138 9.55 3.29 6.38
N ALA A 139 10.08 4.15 7.25
CA ALA A 139 10.70 3.70 8.51
C ALA A 139 9.70 2.98 9.41
N TRP A 140 8.50 3.51 9.55
CA TRP A 140 7.42 2.87 10.31
C TRP A 140 6.99 1.52 9.69
N GLN A 141 6.90 1.42 8.36
CA GLN A 141 6.59 0.17 7.66
C GLN A 141 7.65 -0.91 7.93
N ARG A 142 8.94 -0.52 7.95
CA ARG A 142 10.01 -1.46 8.31
C ARG A 142 9.82 -2.00 9.73
N GLU A 143 9.55 -1.10 10.69
CA GLU A 143 9.38 -1.48 12.09
C GLU A 143 8.21 -2.46 12.26
N LEU A 144 7.07 -2.18 11.63
CA LEU A 144 5.91 -3.10 11.64
C LEU A 144 6.24 -4.46 11.00
N ALA A 145 7.01 -4.47 9.90
CA ALA A 145 7.41 -5.72 9.27
C ALA A 145 8.35 -6.53 10.16
N GLU A 146 9.30 -5.86 10.84
CA GLU A 146 10.23 -6.50 11.78
C GLU A 146 9.52 -7.08 13.00
N GLN A 147 8.52 -6.39 13.56
CA GLN A 147 7.67 -6.88 14.64
C GLN A 147 6.90 -8.16 14.24
N LYS A 148 6.58 -8.31 12.96
CA LYS A 148 5.94 -9.50 12.37
C LYS A 148 6.97 -10.50 11.80
N GLY A 149 8.22 -10.48 12.29
CA GLY A 149 9.30 -11.40 11.92
C GLY A 149 9.89 -11.22 10.51
N GLY A 150 9.50 -10.17 9.80
CA GLY A 150 9.93 -9.87 8.44
C GLY A 150 10.88 -8.68 8.33
N GLY A 151 10.69 -7.83 7.33
CA GLY A 151 11.47 -6.62 7.10
C GLY A 151 11.42 -6.13 5.66
N MET A 152 12.29 -5.16 5.40
CA MET A 152 12.61 -4.68 4.05
C MET A 152 13.85 -5.38 3.53
N PHE A 153 13.84 -5.73 2.25
CA PHE A 153 14.92 -6.49 1.62
C PHE A 153 15.29 -5.88 0.27
N LEU A 154 16.59 -5.95 -0.07
CA LEU A 154 17.02 -5.91 -1.45
C LEU A 154 17.14 -7.33 -1.96
N VAL A 155 16.72 -7.51 -3.19
CA VAL A 155 16.71 -8.78 -3.92
C VAL A 155 17.67 -8.67 -5.09
N ARG A 156 18.53 -9.66 -5.29
CA ARG A 156 19.37 -9.77 -6.50
C ARG A 156 19.08 -11.08 -7.20
N ALA A 157 18.63 -11.01 -8.44
CA ALA A 157 18.32 -12.16 -9.26
C ALA A 157 18.70 -11.88 -10.73
N GLY A 158 19.41 -12.79 -11.40
CA GLY A 158 19.83 -12.62 -12.79
C GLY A 158 20.68 -11.37 -13.05
N GLY A 159 21.41 -10.88 -12.04
CA GLY A 159 22.20 -9.64 -12.14
C GLY A 159 21.43 -8.36 -11.88
N GLU A 160 20.11 -8.39 -11.83
CA GLU A 160 19.24 -7.25 -11.58
C GLU A 160 18.95 -7.09 -10.07
N GLU A 161 18.81 -5.83 -9.66
CA GLU A 161 18.46 -5.47 -8.28
C GLU A 161 16.99 -5.08 -8.16
N GLY A 162 16.31 -5.76 -7.24
CA GLY A 162 14.93 -5.53 -6.85
C GLY A 162 14.79 -5.17 -5.37
N CYS A 163 13.56 -4.96 -4.91
CA CYS A 163 13.26 -4.79 -3.49
C CYS A 163 11.99 -5.53 -3.10
N ALA A 164 11.89 -5.88 -1.81
CA ALA A 164 10.73 -6.54 -1.25
C ALA A 164 10.43 -6.04 0.17
N LEU A 165 9.15 -5.98 0.50
CA LEU A 165 8.63 -5.85 1.85
C LEU A 165 7.87 -7.13 2.19
N ALA A 166 8.28 -7.81 3.26
CA ALA A 166 7.68 -9.08 3.62
C ALA A 166 7.58 -9.24 5.15
N THR A 167 6.62 -10.04 5.59
CA THR A 167 6.46 -10.48 6.99
C THR A 167 6.49 -11.99 7.06
N ALA A 168 6.70 -12.55 8.25
CA ALA A 168 6.75 -14.00 8.47
C ALA A 168 5.69 -14.46 9.48
N ASP A 169 4.52 -13.85 9.41
CA ASP A 169 3.38 -14.17 10.24
C ASP A 169 2.60 -15.39 9.69
N GLY A 170 2.03 -16.22 10.59
CA GLY A 170 1.16 -17.33 10.20
C GLY A 170 1.84 -18.51 9.48
N GLY A 171 3.16 -18.74 9.66
CA GLY A 171 3.86 -19.91 9.14
C GLY A 171 4.37 -19.78 7.70
N ALA A 172 3.94 -18.78 6.95
CA ALA A 172 4.40 -18.46 5.60
C ALA A 172 5.03 -17.06 5.54
N VAL A 173 5.85 -16.80 4.54
CA VAL A 173 6.25 -15.44 4.20
C VAL A 173 5.09 -14.74 3.51
N GLN A 174 4.60 -13.66 4.10
CA GLN A 174 3.61 -12.77 3.48
C GLN A 174 4.36 -11.69 2.72
N VAL A 175 4.40 -11.78 1.41
CA VAL A 175 5.05 -10.80 0.54
C VAL A 175 4.08 -9.67 0.27
N ARG A 176 4.35 -8.51 0.87
CA ARG A 176 3.51 -7.30 0.74
C ARG A 176 3.87 -6.49 -0.49
N GLU A 177 5.13 -6.45 -0.85
CA GLU A 177 5.64 -5.84 -2.07
C GLU A 177 6.81 -6.65 -2.60
N LEU A 178 6.88 -6.87 -3.91
CA LEU A 178 8.02 -7.45 -4.59
C LEU A 178 8.17 -6.79 -5.96
N LEU A 179 9.18 -5.96 -6.07
CA LEU A 179 9.55 -5.26 -7.30
C LEU A 179 10.84 -5.86 -7.85
N CYS A 180 10.70 -6.62 -8.91
CA CYS A 180 11.80 -7.18 -9.72
C CYS A 180 11.22 -7.60 -11.07
N PRO A 181 12.07 -7.88 -12.09
CA PRO A 181 11.61 -8.40 -13.37
C PRO A 181 10.75 -9.66 -13.21
N ALA A 182 9.69 -9.76 -13.99
CA ALA A 182 8.68 -10.83 -13.85
C ALA A 182 9.29 -12.25 -13.91
N ALA A 183 10.26 -12.47 -14.77
CA ALA A 183 10.95 -13.75 -14.91
C ALA A 183 11.75 -14.16 -13.66
N GLN A 184 12.11 -13.21 -12.82
CA GLN A 184 12.95 -13.42 -11.63
C GLN A 184 12.12 -13.55 -10.34
N ARG A 185 10.83 -13.22 -10.37
CA ARG A 185 9.93 -13.27 -9.20
C ARG A 185 9.92 -14.63 -8.50
N PRO A 186 9.86 -15.78 -9.22
CA PRO A 186 9.87 -17.07 -8.54
C PRO A 186 11.15 -17.32 -7.72
N ALA A 187 12.33 -17.01 -8.29
CA ALA A 187 13.59 -17.14 -7.55
C ALA A 187 13.67 -16.18 -6.36
N ALA A 188 13.17 -14.96 -6.50
CA ALA A 188 13.10 -13.97 -5.42
C ALA A 188 12.19 -14.43 -4.28
N LEU A 189 11.03 -15.00 -4.57
CA LEU A 189 10.11 -15.58 -3.58
C LEU A 189 10.77 -16.70 -2.80
N ARG A 190 11.46 -17.61 -3.48
CA ARG A 190 12.23 -18.69 -2.83
C ARG A 190 13.28 -18.12 -1.88
N ALA A 191 14.09 -17.17 -2.35
CA ALA A 191 15.15 -16.56 -1.54
C ALA A 191 14.58 -15.81 -0.29
N LEU A 192 13.41 -15.19 -0.40
CA LEU A 192 12.71 -14.58 0.74
C LEU A 192 12.25 -15.63 1.76
N ALA A 193 11.68 -16.76 1.29
CA ALA A 193 11.28 -17.86 2.14
C ALA A 193 12.47 -18.45 2.91
N GLU A 194 13.57 -18.75 2.21
CA GLU A 194 14.80 -19.28 2.80
C GLU A 194 15.39 -18.30 3.83
N ALA A 195 15.48 -17.01 3.51
CA ALA A 195 16.00 -15.97 4.42
C ALA A 195 15.15 -15.77 5.68
N LEU A 196 13.86 -16.03 5.63
CA LEU A 196 12.93 -15.92 6.74
C LEU A 196 12.61 -17.29 7.41
N GLY A 197 13.27 -18.36 6.97
CA GLY A 197 13.13 -19.71 7.56
C GLY A 197 11.70 -20.26 7.41
N ARG A 198 11.08 -20.08 6.25
CA ARG A 198 9.73 -20.56 5.95
C ARG A 198 9.71 -21.42 4.70
N GLU A 199 8.80 -22.38 4.67
CA GLU A 199 8.62 -23.29 3.53
C GLU A 199 7.68 -22.72 2.46
N GLU A 200 6.88 -21.74 2.80
CA GLU A 200 5.88 -21.16 1.92
C GLU A 200 5.97 -19.63 1.83
N CYS A 201 5.64 -19.13 0.66
CA CYS A 201 5.39 -17.71 0.38
C CYS A 201 3.94 -17.51 -0.03
N ALA A 202 3.33 -16.42 0.44
CA ALA A 202 2.06 -15.93 -0.06
C ALA A 202 2.23 -14.46 -0.47
N ALA A 203 1.68 -14.08 -1.62
CA ALA A 203 1.54 -12.70 -2.02
C ALA A 203 0.05 -12.35 -2.00
N GLU A 204 -0.30 -11.36 -1.22
CA GLU A 204 -1.63 -10.78 -1.21
C GLU A 204 -1.73 -9.67 -2.25
N ALA A 205 -2.92 -9.48 -2.78
CA ALA A 205 -3.23 -8.40 -3.72
C ALA A 205 -4.32 -7.51 -3.13
N PRO A 206 -3.96 -6.60 -2.20
CA PRO A 206 -4.95 -5.71 -1.61
C PRO A 206 -5.61 -4.85 -2.68
N LEU A 207 -6.88 -4.55 -2.50
CA LEU A 207 -7.62 -3.66 -3.37
C LEU A 207 -7.24 -2.21 -3.08
N GLY A 208 -6.43 -1.61 -3.93
CA GLY A 208 -6.15 -0.18 -3.88
C GLY A 208 -7.27 0.62 -4.54
N MET A 209 -7.64 1.73 -3.94
CA MET A 209 -8.57 2.70 -4.53
C MET A 209 -8.04 4.11 -4.41
N LEU A 210 -8.27 4.93 -5.42
CA LEU A 210 -7.78 6.31 -5.53
C LEU A 210 -8.91 7.25 -5.91
N ARG A 211 -9.05 8.37 -5.20
CA ARG A 211 -9.89 9.50 -5.58
C ARG A 211 -8.99 10.65 -6.00
N LEU A 212 -9.06 11.02 -7.28
CA LEU A 212 -8.33 12.18 -7.81
C LEU A 212 -9.05 13.48 -7.44
N MET A 213 -8.25 14.50 -7.12
CA MET A 213 -8.75 15.79 -6.69
C MET A 213 -8.29 16.89 -7.66
N ASN A 214 -9.17 17.85 -7.96
CA ASN A 214 -8.87 19.07 -8.72
C ASN A 214 -8.10 18.81 -10.04
N ARG A 215 -6.89 19.34 -10.14
CA ARG A 215 -6.05 19.30 -11.36
C ARG A 215 -5.65 17.89 -11.80
N PHE A 216 -5.77 16.89 -10.93
CA PHE A 216 -5.56 15.48 -11.28
C PHE A 216 -6.86 14.81 -11.76
N ALA A 217 -8.01 15.47 -11.57
CA ALA A 217 -9.33 14.98 -11.99
C ALA A 217 -9.57 15.15 -13.51
N ALA A 218 -8.53 15.14 -14.34
CA ALA A 218 -8.71 14.95 -15.77
C ALA A 218 -9.39 13.60 -16.02
N LEU A 219 -10.41 13.60 -16.83
CA LEU A 219 -11.46 12.62 -17.13
C LEU A 219 -11.03 11.16 -17.40
N GLU A 220 -9.79 10.80 -17.19
CA GLU A 220 -9.27 9.45 -17.42
C GLU A 220 -9.25 8.66 -16.13
N ARG A 221 -9.63 7.38 -16.24
CA ARG A 221 -9.59 6.44 -15.13
C ARG A 221 -8.17 6.37 -14.57
N PRO A 222 -7.97 6.55 -13.25
CA PRO A 222 -6.63 6.53 -12.70
C PRO A 222 -6.00 5.16 -12.89
N GLU A 223 -4.81 5.15 -13.46
CA GLU A 223 -3.96 3.97 -13.56
C GLU A 223 -2.76 4.17 -12.66
N GLY A 224 -2.29 3.11 -12.02
CA GLY A 224 -1.11 3.19 -11.20
C GLY A 224 -0.93 2.03 -10.23
N TYR A 225 0.23 2.00 -9.61
CA TYR A 225 0.61 1.01 -8.62
C TYR A 225 0.39 1.58 -7.20
N PRO A 226 -0.54 1.04 -6.41
CA PRO A 226 -0.86 1.61 -5.09
C PRO A 226 0.30 1.47 -4.09
N GLY A 227 1.27 0.61 -4.40
CA GLY A 227 2.29 0.21 -3.43
C GLY A 227 1.66 -0.70 -2.38
N CYS A 228 2.01 -1.97 -2.37
CA CYS A 228 1.45 -2.93 -1.41
C CYS A 228 2.06 -2.79 -0.01
N GLY A 229 2.88 -1.77 0.21
CA GLY A 229 3.75 -1.68 1.38
C GLY A 229 3.10 -1.16 2.65
N ILE A 230 1.83 -0.76 2.66
CA ILE A 230 1.23 -0.30 3.92
C ILE A 230 0.74 -1.51 4.72
N LEU A 231 1.50 -1.82 5.77
CA LEU A 231 1.11 -2.78 6.80
C LEU A 231 0.19 -2.06 7.79
N LEU A 232 -0.94 -2.65 8.07
CA LEU A 232 -1.86 -2.23 9.12
C LEU A 232 -1.97 -3.31 10.17
#